data_eecbe1caac1cdc5dde102e207f0e2666
#
_entry.id   eecbe1caac1cdc5dde102e207f0e2666
#
_cell.length_a   1.000
_cell.length_b   1.000
_cell.length_c   1.000
_cell.angle_alpha   90.00
_cell.angle_beta   90.00
_cell.angle_gamma   90.00
#
_symmetry.space_group_name_H-M   'P 1'
#
loop_
_entity.id
_entity.type
_entity.pdbx_description
1 polymer ?
#
loop_
_entity_poly.entity_id
_entity_poly.type
_entity_poly.pdbx_seq_one_letter_code
_entity_poly.pdbx_strand_id
1 'polypeptide(L)' 'MDKKDLIPGKTYLRKHSKTLHGRYGEKEAKAEGYIECMQITPAGAVFFQSGNLLKLTDEEIKKEVWEDGRKES' A
#
# COMPACT_ATOMS: atom_id res chain seq x y z
N MET A 1 -7.46 0.26 -5.81
CA MET A 1 -7.10 -0.74 -6.84
C MET A 1 -7.62 -2.10 -6.41
N ASP A 2 -8.17 -2.88 -7.30
CA ASP A 2 -8.64 -4.22 -6.97
C ASP A 2 -7.48 -5.24 -6.94
N LYS A 3 -7.57 -6.20 -6.04
CA LYS A 3 -6.58 -7.27 -5.93
C LYS A 3 -6.36 -8.01 -7.25
N LYS A 4 -7.43 -8.24 -8.01
CA LYS A 4 -7.36 -8.94 -9.30
C LYS A 4 -6.52 -8.22 -10.36
N ASP A 5 -6.30 -6.90 -10.17
CA ASP A 5 -5.51 -6.09 -11.08
C ASP A 5 -4.02 -6.02 -10.68
N LEU A 6 -3.68 -6.63 -9.55
CA LEU A 6 -2.30 -6.68 -9.10
C LEU A 6 -1.48 -7.70 -9.89
N ILE A 7 -0.28 -7.32 -10.22
CA ILE A 7 0.67 -8.18 -10.92
C ILE A 7 1.87 -8.42 -10.00
N PRO A 8 2.15 -9.67 -9.60
CA PRO A 8 3.34 -9.96 -8.80
C PRO A 8 4.61 -9.48 -9.50
N GLY A 9 5.49 -8.87 -8.74
CA GLY A 9 6.74 -8.28 -9.25
C GLY A 9 6.61 -6.83 -9.68
N LYS A 10 5.41 -6.29 -9.76
CA LYS A 10 5.19 -4.89 -10.14
C LYS A 10 5.18 -3.98 -8.92
N THR A 11 5.66 -2.75 -9.10
CA THR A 11 5.67 -1.72 -8.06
C THR A 11 4.40 -0.88 -8.11
N TYR A 12 3.84 -0.61 -6.92
CA TYR A 12 2.65 0.21 -6.76
C TYR A 12 2.91 1.30 -5.73
N LEU A 13 2.03 2.29 -5.71
CA LEU A 13 2.07 3.37 -4.72
C LEU A 13 1.05 3.06 -3.62
N ARG A 14 1.49 3.13 -2.38
CA ARG A 14 0.59 3.01 -1.22
C ARG A 14 0.42 4.37 -0.57
N LYS A 15 -0.84 4.77 -0.42
CA LYS A 15 -1.23 5.98 0.28
C LYS A 15 -2.13 5.60 1.44
N HIS A 16 -1.77 6.02 2.65
CA HIS A 16 -2.60 5.74 3.82
C HIS A 16 -2.50 6.89 4.82
N SER A 17 -3.50 6.98 5.68
CA SER A 17 -3.53 7.95 6.76
C SER A 17 -3.19 7.27 8.07
N LYS A 18 -2.43 7.95 8.90
CA LYS A 18 -2.14 7.52 10.27
C LYS A 18 -2.64 8.57 11.24
N THR A 19 -3.27 8.12 12.31
CA THR A 19 -3.62 8.98 13.42
C THR A 19 -2.43 9.03 14.37
N LEU A 20 -1.87 10.22 14.56
CA LEU A 20 -0.78 10.43 15.48
C LEU A 20 -1.34 10.97 16.79
N HIS A 21 -1.04 10.27 17.88
CA HIS A 21 -1.39 10.71 19.22
C HIS A 21 -0.28 11.60 19.75
N GLY A 22 -0.58 12.87 19.85
CA GLY A 22 0.38 13.85 20.32
C GLY A 22 -0.02 14.47 21.64
N ARG A 23 0.90 15.27 22.20
CA ARG A 23 0.69 15.97 23.47
C ARG A 23 -0.47 16.96 23.42
N TYR A 24 -0.78 17.47 22.24
CA TYR A 24 -1.78 18.50 22.01
C TYR A 24 -3.02 17.97 21.27
N GLY A 25 -3.21 16.65 21.24
CA GLY A 25 -4.33 16.00 20.59
C GLY A 25 -3.92 15.08 19.46
N GLU A 26 -4.94 14.59 18.76
CA GLU A 26 -4.75 13.69 17.63
C GLU A 26 -4.54 14.50 16.36
N LYS A 27 -3.56 14.08 15.55
CA LYS A 27 -3.34 14.64 14.22
C LYS A 27 -3.37 13.51 13.20
N GLU A 28 -4.02 13.77 12.09
CA GLU A 28 -3.99 12.86 10.96
C GLU A 28 -2.80 13.20 10.08
N ALA A 29 -1.97 12.21 9.81
CA ALA A 29 -0.84 12.34 8.89
C ALA A 29 -1.02 11.39 7.72
N LYS A 30 -0.79 11.89 6.52
CA LYS A 30 -0.81 11.07 5.31
C LYS A 30 0.59 10.54 5.05
N ALA A 31 0.67 9.25 4.76
CA ALA A 31 1.93 8.60 4.40
C ALA A 31 1.81 8.01 3.00
N GLU A 32 2.85 8.18 2.20
CA GLU A 32 2.95 7.63 0.86
C GLU A 32 4.26 6.89 0.70
N GLY A 33 4.24 5.79 -0.05
CA GLY A 33 5.46 5.04 -0.31
C GLY A 33 5.23 4.02 -1.41
N TYR A 34 6.33 3.61 -2.05
CA TYR A 34 6.28 2.58 -3.07
C TYR A 34 6.39 1.22 -2.43
N ILE A 35 5.58 0.29 -2.93
CA ILE A 35 5.55 -1.10 -2.47
C ILE A 35 5.63 -2.01 -3.69
N GLU A 36 6.29 -3.16 -3.53
CA GLU A 36 6.35 -4.16 -4.59
C GLU A 36 5.41 -5.31 -4.25
N CYS A 37 4.59 -5.69 -5.22
CA CYS A 37 3.70 -6.85 -5.05
C CYS A 37 4.53 -8.12 -5.12
N MET A 38 4.52 -8.90 -4.04
CA MET A 38 5.29 -10.15 -3.97
C MET A 38 4.43 -11.36 -4.26
N GLN A 39 3.25 -11.42 -3.67
CA GLN A 39 2.38 -12.57 -3.79
C GLN A 39 0.93 -12.16 -3.56
N ILE A 40 0.03 -12.78 -4.31
CA ILE A 40 -1.41 -12.60 -4.11
C ILE A 40 -1.93 -13.78 -3.29
N THR A 41 -2.70 -13.49 -2.25
CA THR A 41 -3.27 -14.49 -1.34
C THR A 41 -4.79 -14.41 -1.35
N PRO A 42 -5.50 -15.44 -0.86
CA PRO A 42 -6.96 -15.39 -0.76
C PRO A 42 -7.48 -14.24 0.11
N ALA A 43 -6.73 -13.84 1.13
CA ALA A 43 -7.10 -12.77 2.04
C ALA A 43 -6.69 -11.37 1.57
N GLY A 44 -5.84 -11.28 0.54
CA GLY A 44 -5.32 -10.00 0.07
C GLY A 44 -4.05 -10.20 -0.74
N ALA A 45 -2.97 -9.54 -0.34
CA ALA A 45 -1.67 -9.68 -1.00
C ALA A 45 -0.53 -9.37 -0.04
N VAL A 46 0.64 -9.88 -0.37
CA VAL A 46 1.88 -9.58 0.35
C VAL A 46 2.72 -8.65 -0.49
N PHE A 47 3.16 -7.58 0.12
CA PHE A 47 4.01 -6.57 -0.52
C PHE A 47 5.34 -6.47 0.21
N PHE A 48 6.32 -5.92 -0.47
CA PHE A 48 7.62 -5.63 0.10
C PHE A 48 7.82 -4.11 0.12
N GLN A 49 8.19 -3.58 1.27
CA GLN A 49 8.43 -2.15 1.44
C GLN A 49 9.61 -1.92 2.38
N SER A 50 10.63 -1.25 1.86
CA SER A 50 11.79 -0.81 2.67
C SER A 50 12.42 -1.93 3.52
N GLY A 51 12.58 -3.11 2.93
CA GLY A 51 13.18 -4.25 3.62
C GLY A 51 12.23 -5.09 4.46
N ASN A 52 10.94 -4.74 4.49
CA ASN A 52 9.95 -5.44 5.30
C ASN A 52 8.80 -5.98 4.43
N LEU A 53 8.25 -7.11 4.85
CA LEU A 53 7.03 -7.64 4.24
C LEU A 53 5.82 -6.96 4.84
N LEU A 54 4.87 -6.62 3.98
CA LEU A 54 3.64 -5.96 4.35
C LEU A 54 2.46 -6.77 3.82
N LYS A 55 1.58 -7.19 4.71
CA LYS A 55 0.36 -7.90 4.32
C LYS A 55 -0.82 -6.93 4.32
N LEU A 56 -1.50 -6.85 3.19
CA LEU A 56 -2.69 -6.03 3.05
C LEU A 56 -3.89 -6.91 2.74
N THR A 57 -5.03 -6.58 3.34
CA THR A 57 -6.30 -7.23 3.03
C THR A 57 -6.88 -6.69 1.72
N ASP A 58 -7.90 -7.35 1.20
CA ASP A 58 -8.59 -6.90 -0.02
C ASP A 58 -9.10 -5.46 0.13
N GLU A 59 -9.65 -5.11 1.29
CA GLU A 59 -10.15 -3.77 1.56
C GLU A 59 -9.03 -2.72 1.61
N GLU A 60 -7.92 -3.06 2.25
CA GLU A 60 -6.77 -2.18 2.31
C GLU A 60 -6.19 -1.93 0.92
N ILE A 61 -6.13 -2.96 0.08
CA ILE A 61 -5.68 -2.82 -1.29
C ILE A 61 -6.56 -1.84 -2.06
N LYS A 62 -7.87 -1.95 -1.93
CA LYS A 62 -8.80 -1.05 -2.60
C LYS A 62 -8.64 0.40 -2.18
N LYS A 63 -8.35 0.64 -0.89
CA LYS A 63 -8.26 1.99 -0.33
C LYS A 63 -6.90 2.61 -0.45
N GLU A 64 -5.85 1.81 -0.33
CA GLU A 64 -4.49 2.30 -0.11
C GLU A 64 -3.54 2.08 -1.28
N VAL A 65 -3.81 1.11 -2.15
CA VAL A 65 -2.91 0.77 -3.25
C VAL A 65 -3.37 1.45 -4.54
N TRP A 66 -2.44 2.14 -5.19
CA TRP A 66 -2.66 2.88 -6.43
C TRP A 66 -1.63 2.48 -7.47
N GLU A 67 -2.00 2.60 -8.73
CA GLU A 67 -1.03 2.41 -9.79
C GLU A 67 0.08 3.45 -9.67
N ASP A 68 1.31 3.01 -9.95
CA ASP A 68 2.43 3.92 -10.07
C ASP A 68 2.17 4.81 -11.29
N GLY A 69 1.87 6.09 -11.05
CA GLY A 69 1.55 7.04 -12.12
C GLY A 69 2.73 7.49 -12.94
N ARG A 70 3.92 6.93 -12.72
CA ARG A 70 5.07 7.25 -13.54
C ARG A 70 4.89 6.66 -14.92
N LYS A 71 5.02 7.50 -15.91
CA LYS A 71 5.04 7.01 -17.28
C LYS A 71 6.33 6.26 -17.50
N GLU A 72 6.19 5.03 -17.94
CA GLU A 72 7.33 4.33 -18.48
C GLU A 72 7.73 5.01 -19.79
N SER A 73 8.90 5.49 -19.77
CA SER A 73 9.48 6.04 -20.98
C SER A 73 10.24 4.96 -21.72
#